data_239eb2f13149d31aef8337a9bc21c40f
#
_entry.id   239eb2f13149d31aef8337a9bc21c40f
#
_cell.length_a   1.000
_cell.length_b   1.000
_cell.length_c   1.000
_cell.angle_alpha   90.00
_cell.angle_beta   90.00
_cell.angle_gamma   90.00
#
_symmetry.space_group_name_H-M   'P 1'
#
loop_
_entity.id
_entity.type
_entity.pdbx_description
1 polymer ?
#
loop_
_entity_poly.entity_id
_entity_poly.type
_entity_poly.pdbx_seq_one_letter_code
_entity_poly.pdbx_strand_id
1 'polypeptide(L)'
;MGIVYVLTNPAFEGYVKIGKTTNLPQRLRSLDNTSVPLPFRCIFAVEVDDEHLVEGLLHKVFADHRTRSTREFFEVDVQRVVAAMRLTQGKDVTPKDDIAEDAEGVKAMERATRKPRKTYSLFDAGLKIGDILHYANNDSITAEVVGPKKIVFEGKEESLSSSALTLLRRDGYSWNTCNGWVFWMFENETIAERLERILAEAADTNAESDM
;
A
#
# COMPACT_ATOMS: atom_id res chain seq x y z
N MET A 1 -6.54 9.25 -24.08
CA MET A 1 -6.96 8.56 -22.85
C MET A 1 -5.94 7.48 -22.54
N GLY A 2 -5.45 7.45 -21.32
CA GLY A 2 -4.52 6.43 -20.85
C GLY A 2 -4.71 6.17 -19.37
N ILE A 3 -3.92 5.28 -18.82
CA ILE A 3 -4.05 4.81 -17.44
C ILE A 3 -2.79 5.21 -16.66
N VAL A 4 -2.98 5.87 -15.52
CA VAL A 4 -1.93 6.07 -14.52
C VAL A 4 -2.15 5.07 -13.39
N TYR A 5 -1.07 4.46 -12.89
CA TYR A 5 -1.14 3.41 -11.90
C TYR A 5 -0.11 3.59 -10.80
N VAL A 6 -0.42 3.07 -9.62
CA VAL A 6 0.52 2.85 -8.53
C VAL A 6 0.60 1.37 -8.18
N LEU A 7 1.82 0.84 -8.14
CA LEU A 7 2.12 -0.57 -7.89
C LEU A 7 2.97 -0.72 -6.64
N THR A 8 2.79 -1.85 -5.95
CA THR A 8 3.68 -2.34 -4.89
C THR A 8 4.29 -3.68 -5.28
N ASN A 9 5.41 -4.04 -4.65
CA ASN A 9 6.02 -5.35 -4.83
C ASN A 9 6.52 -5.84 -3.46
N PRO A 10 6.16 -7.06 -3.02
CA PRO A 10 6.58 -7.57 -1.71
C PRO A 10 8.11 -7.72 -1.54
N ALA A 11 8.86 -7.75 -2.65
CA ALA A 11 10.32 -7.78 -2.62
C ALA A 11 10.96 -6.39 -2.42
N PHE A 12 10.19 -5.31 -2.61
CA PHE A 12 10.64 -3.92 -2.51
C PHE A 12 9.78 -3.18 -1.48
N GLU A 13 9.95 -3.56 -0.21
CA GLU A 13 9.21 -2.95 0.90
C GLU A 13 9.48 -1.44 1.00
N GLY A 14 8.46 -0.67 1.36
CA GLY A 14 8.53 0.80 1.45
C GLY A 14 8.52 1.51 0.10
N TYR A 15 8.68 0.80 -1.01
CA TYR A 15 8.69 1.40 -2.34
C TYR A 15 7.37 1.21 -3.08
N VAL A 16 6.95 2.26 -3.77
CA VAL A 16 5.88 2.22 -4.76
C VAL A 16 6.42 2.59 -6.13
N LYS A 17 5.81 2.04 -7.18
CA LYS A 17 6.09 2.43 -8.55
C LYS A 17 4.90 3.21 -9.10
N ILE A 18 5.14 4.45 -9.54
CA ILE A 18 4.14 5.28 -10.24
C ILE A 18 4.49 5.28 -11.73
N GLY A 19 3.51 4.95 -12.57
CA GLY A 19 3.72 4.91 -14.01
C GLY A 19 2.42 5.02 -14.80
N LYS A 20 2.55 4.99 -16.13
CA LYS A 20 1.43 5.08 -17.05
C LYS A 20 1.46 3.98 -18.10
N THR A 21 0.32 3.74 -18.73
CA THR A 21 0.16 2.80 -19.85
C THR A 21 -1.16 3.05 -20.57
N THR A 22 -1.28 2.53 -21.78
CA THR A 22 -2.55 2.40 -22.48
C THR A 22 -3.19 1.01 -22.30
N ASN A 23 -2.42 0.02 -21.78
CA ASN A 23 -2.89 -1.34 -21.55
C ASN A 23 -2.32 -1.89 -20.25
N LEU A 24 -3.07 -1.77 -19.15
CA LEU A 24 -2.62 -2.12 -17.81
C LEU A 24 -2.34 -3.63 -17.63
N PRO A 25 -3.19 -4.57 -18.09
CA PRO A 25 -2.89 -5.99 -17.98
C PRO A 25 -1.61 -6.41 -18.70
N GLN A 26 -1.37 -5.90 -19.90
CA GLN A 26 -0.14 -6.16 -20.64
C GLN A 26 1.07 -5.56 -19.92
N ARG A 27 0.93 -4.35 -19.37
CA ARG A 27 2.00 -3.67 -18.64
C ARG A 27 2.40 -4.44 -17.39
N LEU A 28 1.45 -4.94 -16.59
CA LEU A 28 1.72 -5.72 -15.38
C LEU A 28 2.48 -7.01 -15.72
N ARG A 29 2.07 -7.74 -16.76
CA ARG A 29 2.81 -8.93 -17.22
C ARG A 29 4.22 -8.57 -17.69
N SER A 30 4.40 -7.48 -18.43
CA SER A 30 5.73 -7.07 -18.91
C SER A 30 6.69 -6.62 -17.80
N LEU A 31 6.16 -6.19 -16.66
CA LEU A 31 6.94 -5.86 -15.46
C LEU A 31 7.32 -7.09 -14.65
N ASP A 32 6.60 -8.19 -14.81
CA ASP A 32 6.91 -9.50 -14.21
C ASP A 32 7.90 -10.24 -15.14
N ASN A 33 9.17 -9.92 -15.02
CA ASN A 33 10.23 -10.45 -15.84
C ASN A 33 11.42 -10.88 -14.97
N THR A 34 12.42 -11.52 -15.57
CA THR A 34 13.58 -12.07 -14.86
C THR A 34 14.39 -11.07 -14.03
N SER A 35 14.16 -9.77 -14.18
CA SER A 35 14.83 -8.72 -13.40
C SER A 35 14.16 -8.45 -12.05
N VAL A 36 12.97 -8.98 -11.81
CA VAL A 36 12.24 -8.83 -10.55
C VAL A 36 11.94 -10.20 -9.93
N PRO A 37 12.13 -10.37 -8.61
CA PRO A 37 11.94 -11.66 -7.97
C PRO A 37 10.46 -12.01 -7.73
N LEU A 38 9.56 -11.04 -7.79
CA LEU A 38 8.12 -11.20 -7.56
C LEU A 38 7.33 -10.25 -8.46
N PRO A 39 6.10 -10.60 -8.84
CA PRO A 39 5.20 -9.72 -9.58
C PRO A 39 4.84 -8.45 -8.81
N PHE A 40 4.43 -7.42 -9.55
CA PHE A 40 3.85 -6.21 -8.98
C PHE A 40 2.34 -6.36 -8.77
N ARG A 41 1.85 -5.88 -7.63
CA ARG A 41 0.42 -5.72 -7.35
C ARG A 41 -0.03 -4.30 -7.69
N CYS A 42 -1.09 -4.16 -8.46
CA CYS A 42 -1.72 -2.87 -8.71
C CYS A 42 -2.61 -2.50 -7.51
N ILE A 43 -2.23 -1.44 -6.80
CA ILE A 43 -3.02 -0.95 -5.67
C ILE A 43 -4.11 0.00 -6.13
N PHE A 44 -3.80 0.85 -7.12
CA PHE A 44 -4.77 1.74 -7.73
C PHE A 44 -4.38 2.07 -9.16
N ALA A 45 -5.39 2.19 -10.04
CA ALA A 45 -5.22 2.62 -11.42
C ALA A 45 -6.41 3.48 -11.84
N VAL A 46 -6.14 4.58 -12.50
CA VAL A 46 -7.15 5.53 -12.95
C VAL A 46 -6.97 5.85 -14.44
N GLU A 47 -8.08 5.78 -15.18
CA GLU A 47 -8.12 6.23 -16.57
C GLU A 47 -8.29 7.75 -16.62
N VAL A 48 -7.45 8.44 -17.38
CA VAL A 48 -7.39 9.90 -17.49
C VAL A 48 -7.25 10.33 -18.94
N ASP A 49 -7.59 11.58 -19.25
CA ASP A 49 -7.49 12.11 -20.60
C ASP A 49 -6.04 12.29 -21.05
N ASP A 50 -5.16 12.73 -20.15
CA ASP A 50 -3.72 12.93 -20.39
C ASP A 50 -2.89 12.23 -19.31
N GLU A 51 -2.54 10.97 -19.57
CA GLU A 51 -1.74 10.15 -18.68
C GLU A 51 -0.29 10.65 -18.56
N HIS A 52 0.22 11.35 -19.56
CA HIS A 52 1.57 11.93 -19.51
C HIS A 52 1.62 13.10 -18.54
N LEU A 53 0.63 13.99 -18.61
CA LEU A 53 0.51 15.12 -17.69
C LEU A 53 0.33 14.64 -16.25
N VAL A 54 -0.62 13.73 -16.02
CA VAL A 54 -0.96 13.26 -14.67
C VAL A 54 0.23 12.53 -14.04
N GLU A 55 0.88 11.59 -14.75
CA GLU A 55 2.08 10.91 -14.24
C GLU A 55 3.19 11.93 -13.94
N GLY A 56 3.43 12.88 -14.84
CA GLY A 56 4.44 13.92 -14.64
C GLY A 56 4.17 14.82 -13.42
N LEU A 57 2.91 15.12 -13.12
CA LEU A 57 2.50 15.86 -11.93
C LEU A 57 2.72 15.03 -10.66
N LEU A 58 2.33 13.75 -10.65
CA LEU A 58 2.58 12.85 -9.52
C LEU A 58 4.07 12.70 -9.23
N HIS A 59 4.91 12.56 -10.28
CA HIS A 59 6.36 12.52 -10.12
C HIS A 59 6.95 13.81 -9.56
N LYS A 60 6.31 14.96 -9.80
CA LYS A 60 6.71 16.24 -9.19
C LYS A 60 6.25 16.36 -7.75
N VAL A 61 5.00 15.94 -7.45
CA VAL A 61 4.44 15.97 -6.08
C VAL A 61 5.27 15.12 -5.13
N PHE A 62 5.76 13.96 -5.59
CA PHE A 62 6.54 13.03 -4.79
C PHE A 62 8.04 13.06 -5.12
N ALA A 63 8.58 14.17 -5.67
CA ALA A 63 9.96 14.24 -6.13
C ALA A 63 10.98 14.04 -5.01
N ASP A 64 10.69 14.52 -3.82
CA ASP A 64 11.49 14.38 -2.58
C ASP A 64 11.54 12.93 -2.05
N HIS A 65 10.53 12.12 -2.39
CA HIS A 65 10.46 10.68 -2.09
C HIS A 65 11.11 9.80 -3.17
N ARG A 66 11.62 10.38 -4.24
CA ARG A 66 12.13 9.63 -5.39
C ARG A 66 13.56 9.15 -5.14
N THR A 67 13.77 7.84 -5.09
CA THR A 67 15.09 7.25 -4.80
C THR A 67 16.17 7.63 -5.83
N ARG A 68 15.80 7.69 -7.12
CA ARG A 68 16.70 8.09 -8.23
C ARG A 68 15.87 8.80 -9.30
N SER A 69 16.35 9.96 -9.76
CA SER A 69 15.63 10.80 -10.75
C SER A 69 15.31 10.09 -12.08
N THR A 70 16.07 9.04 -12.42
CA THR A 70 15.88 8.25 -13.65
C THR A 70 15.01 7.00 -13.45
N ARG A 71 14.45 6.78 -12.25
CA ARG A 71 13.60 5.63 -11.93
C ARG A 71 12.23 6.10 -11.45
N GLU A 72 11.23 5.26 -11.61
CA GLU A 72 9.83 5.53 -11.26
C GLU A 72 9.44 4.90 -9.91
N PHE A 73 10.43 4.77 -9.00
CA PHE A 73 10.27 4.25 -7.65
C PHE A 73 10.37 5.37 -6.63
N PHE A 74 9.43 5.34 -5.68
CA PHE A 74 9.26 6.34 -4.64
C PHE A 74 9.15 5.66 -3.29
N GLU A 75 9.85 6.17 -2.29
CA GLU A 75 9.77 5.71 -0.90
C GLU A 75 8.70 6.55 -0.18
N VAL A 76 7.46 6.10 -0.29
CA VAL A 76 6.28 6.81 0.21
C VAL A 76 5.15 5.82 0.49
N ASP A 77 4.32 6.12 1.48
CA ASP A 77 3.12 5.32 1.72
C ASP A 77 2.20 5.33 0.50
N VAL A 78 1.75 4.13 0.11
CA VAL A 78 0.94 3.93 -1.10
C VAL A 78 -0.38 4.68 -1.03
N GLN A 79 -0.99 4.84 0.16
CA GLN A 79 -2.27 5.52 0.31
C GLN A 79 -2.17 7.03 0.05
N ARG A 80 -1.02 7.64 0.33
CA ARG A 80 -0.76 9.03 -0.06
C ARG A 80 -0.80 9.21 -1.58
N VAL A 81 -0.21 8.26 -2.32
CA VAL A 81 -0.24 8.28 -3.79
C VAL A 81 -1.66 8.03 -4.30
N VAL A 82 -2.38 7.05 -3.72
CA VAL A 82 -3.80 6.77 -4.05
C VAL A 82 -4.66 8.01 -3.83
N ALA A 83 -4.51 8.69 -2.69
CA ALA A 83 -5.25 9.93 -2.40
C ALA A 83 -4.98 11.03 -3.44
N ALA A 84 -3.70 11.23 -3.81
CA ALA A 84 -3.32 12.18 -4.86
C ALA A 84 -3.92 11.81 -6.24
N MET A 85 -3.90 10.51 -6.59
CA MET A 85 -4.47 10.03 -7.85
C MET A 85 -6.00 10.21 -7.89
N ARG A 86 -6.69 10.06 -6.77
CA ARG A 86 -8.16 10.29 -6.69
C ARG A 86 -8.56 11.73 -6.99
N LEU A 87 -7.67 12.72 -6.80
CA LEU A 87 -7.93 14.12 -7.17
C LEU A 87 -8.17 14.31 -8.67
N THR A 88 -7.71 13.39 -9.51
CA THR A 88 -7.95 13.45 -10.97
C THR A 88 -9.41 13.26 -11.35
N GLN A 89 -10.24 12.68 -10.45
CA GLN A 89 -11.64 12.32 -10.69
C GLN A 89 -11.83 11.40 -11.92
N GLY A 90 -10.75 10.75 -12.39
CA GLY A 90 -10.79 9.80 -13.48
C GLY A 90 -11.51 8.50 -13.07
N LYS A 91 -11.77 7.66 -14.06
CA LYS A 91 -12.44 6.37 -13.85
C LYS A 91 -11.48 5.38 -13.20
N ASP A 92 -11.87 4.80 -12.06
CA ASP A 92 -11.15 3.68 -11.44
C ASP A 92 -11.18 2.45 -12.34
N VAL A 93 -10.00 2.00 -12.75
CA VAL A 93 -9.79 0.81 -13.58
C VAL A 93 -8.84 -0.19 -12.91
N THR A 94 -8.76 -0.15 -11.59
CA THR A 94 -7.92 -1.03 -10.78
C THR A 94 -8.33 -2.50 -10.99
N PRO A 95 -7.41 -3.39 -11.39
CA PRO A 95 -7.70 -4.81 -11.49
C PRO A 95 -8.14 -5.39 -10.14
N LYS A 96 -9.16 -6.23 -10.16
CA LYS A 96 -9.66 -6.90 -8.95
C LYS A 96 -8.89 -8.18 -8.62
N ASP A 97 -8.19 -8.73 -9.63
CA ASP A 97 -7.32 -9.89 -9.52
C ASP A 97 -5.86 -9.47 -9.64
N ASP A 98 -4.96 -10.20 -8.98
CA ASP A 98 -3.53 -10.06 -9.19
C ASP A 98 -3.16 -10.55 -10.59
N ILE A 99 -2.39 -9.75 -11.32
CA ILE A 99 -1.95 -10.04 -12.69
C ILE A 99 -0.44 -10.27 -12.68
N ALA A 100 -0.01 -11.47 -13.04
CA ALA A 100 1.39 -11.87 -13.21
C ALA A 100 1.60 -12.48 -14.60
N GLU A 101 2.83 -12.84 -14.95
CA GLU A 101 3.11 -13.57 -16.18
C GLU A 101 2.45 -14.95 -16.15
N ASP A 102 2.51 -15.64 -14.98
CA ASP A 102 1.93 -16.95 -14.76
C ASP A 102 1.29 -17.11 -13.35
N ALA A 103 0.66 -18.27 -13.13
CA ALA A 103 0.03 -18.61 -11.86
C ALA A 103 1.04 -18.89 -10.73
N GLU A 104 2.30 -19.21 -11.05
CA GLU A 104 3.36 -19.40 -10.06
C GLU A 104 3.78 -18.05 -9.46
N GLY A 105 3.88 -17.01 -10.27
CA GLY A 105 4.16 -15.64 -9.83
C GLY A 105 3.13 -15.15 -8.81
N VAL A 106 1.84 -15.34 -9.07
CA VAL A 106 0.76 -14.98 -8.12
C VAL A 106 0.95 -15.71 -6.78
N LYS A 107 1.18 -17.04 -6.82
CA LYS A 107 1.41 -17.84 -5.60
C LYS A 107 2.69 -17.43 -4.86
N ALA A 108 3.74 -17.06 -5.59
CA ALA A 108 4.99 -16.59 -5.00
C ALA A 108 4.79 -15.24 -4.27
N MET A 109 4.07 -14.31 -4.88
CA MET A 109 3.70 -13.03 -4.27
C MET A 109 2.85 -13.22 -3.01
N GLU A 110 1.84 -14.10 -3.04
CA GLU A 110 1.03 -14.44 -1.87
C GLU A 110 1.87 -15.02 -0.72
N ARG A 111 2.80 -15.94 -1.04
CA ARG A 111 3.72 -16.53 -0.06
C ARG A 111 4.62 -15.48 0.58
N ALA A 112 5.17 -14.56 -0.22
CA ALA A 112 6.03 -13.49 0.27
C ALA A 112 5.25 -12.53 1.19
N THR A 113 4.00 -12.20 0.85
CA THR A 113 3.14 -11.36 1.68
C THR A 113 2.80 -12.02 3.03
N ARG A 114 2.79 -13.37 3.09
CA ARG A 114 2.52 -14.16 4.32
C ARG A 114 3.76 -14.39 5.20
N LYS A 115 4.98 -14.18 4.70
CA LYS A 115 6.19 -14.40 5.50
C LYS A 115 6.14 -13.54 6.76
N PRO A 116 6.47 -14.11 7.95
CA PRO A 116 6.56 -13.31 9.17
C PRO A 116 7.71 -12.32 9.00
N ARG A 117 7.37 -11.05 9.02
CA ARG A 117 8.30 -9.92 9.17
C ARG A 117 8.62 -9.74 10.64
N LYS A 118 9.61 -8.90 10.98
CA LYS A 118 9.79 -8.44 12.36
C LYS A 118 8.39 -8.02 12.87
N THR A 119 7.88 -8.76 13.85
CA THR A 119 6.46 -8.66 14.19
C THR A 119 6.29 -7.50 15.16
N TYR A 120 5.97 -6.35 14.63
CA TYR A 120 5.52 -5.21 15.43
C TYR A 120 4.08 -5.43 15.91
N SER A 121 3.78 -4.87 17.07
CA SER A 121 2.43 -4.78 17.62
C SER A 121 1.84 -3.40 17.31
N LEU A 122 0.53 -3.26 17.43
CA LEU A 122 -0.13 -1.96 17.34
C LEU A 122 0.41 -0.97 18.39
N PHE A 123 0.86 -1.48 19.53
CA PHE A 123 1.47 -0.67 20.59
C PHE A 123 2.84 -0.12 20.20
N ASP A 124 3.62 -0.84 19.37
CA ASP A 124 4.88 -0.32 18.82
C ASP A 124 4.63 0.84 17.84
N ALA A 125 3.46 0.90 17.24
CA ALA A 125 3.00 2.05 16.46
C ALA A 125 2.33 3.13 17.32
N GLY A 126 2.49 3.08 18.66
CA GLY A 126 1.99 4.08 19.59
C GLY A 126 0.48 4.03 19.85
N LEU A 127 -0.21 3.00 19.38
CA LEU A 127 -1.64 2.80 19.62
C LEU A 127 -1.92 2.21 21.00
N LYS A 128 -3.13 2.41 21.50
CA LYS A 128 -3.61 1.93 22.81
C LYS A 128 -4.94 1.20 22.64
N ILE A 129 -5.28 0.40 23.62
CA ILE A 129 -6.62 -0.21 23.70
C ILE A 129 -7.66 0.91 23.76
N GLY A 130 -8.71 0.80 22.95
CA GLY A 130 -9.77 1.78 22.81
C GLY A 130 -9.56 2.80 21.67
N ASP A 131 -8.38 2.85 21.03
CA ASP A 131 -8.16 3.70 19.89
C ASP A 131 -9.02 3.25 18.69
N ILE A 132 -9.59 4.22 17.98
CA ILE A 132 -10.46 3.97 16.83
C ILE A 132 -9.66 4.17 15.56
N LEU A 133 -9.61 3.12 14.76
CA LEU A 133 -8.99 3.11 13.44
C LEU A 133 -10.04 3.36 12.36
N HIS A 134 -9.63 3.97 11.26
CA HIS A 134 -10.45 4.23 10.08
C HIS A 134 -9.93 3.46 8.87
N TYR A 135 -10.82 2.96 8.02
CA TYR A 135 -10.41 2.27 6.80
C TYR A 135 -9.98 3.25 5.73
N ALA A 136 -8.79 3.11 5.17
CA ALA A 136 -8.17 4.06 4.25
C ALA A 136 -9.00 4.37 2.98
N ASN A 137 -9.84 3.41 2.53
CA ASN A 137 -10.71 3.63 1.38
C ASN A 137 -12.08 4.23 1.73
N ASN A 138 -12.45 4.26 3.04
CA ASN A 138 -13.72 4.82 3.50
C ASN A 138 -13.66 5.13 5.01
N ASP A 139 -13.50 6.39 5.37
CA ASP A 139 -13.34 6.86 6.75
C ASP A 139 -14.55 6.57 7.65
N SER A 140 -15.73 6.30 7.08
CA SER A 140 -16.93 5.93 7.87
C SER A 140 -16.86 4.50 8.42
N ILE A 141 -15.93 3.66 7.92
CA ILE A 141 -15.70 2.31 8.40
C ILE A 141 -14.63 2.36 9.48
N THR A 142 -14.98 1.92 10.68
CA THR A 142 -14.11 1.99 11.85
C THR A 142 -13.89 0.63 12.51
N ALA A 143 -12.80 0.52 13.27
CA ALA A 143 -12.50 -0.61 14.14
C ALA A 143 -11.81 -0.13 15.41
N GLU A 144 -12.01 -0.83 16.52
CA GLU A 144 -11.44 -0.50 17.84
C GLU A 144 -10.24 -1.41 18.14
N VAL A 145 -9.14 -0.82 18.60
CA VAL A 145 -7.97 -1.56 19.07
C VAL A 145 -8.29 -2.22 20.42
N VAL A 146 -8.16 -3.55 20.50
CA VAL A 146 -8.43 -4.32 21.73
C VAL A 146 -7.22 -5.10 22.22
N GLY A 147 -6.10 -5.05 21.50
CA GLY A 147 -4.88 -5.75 21.91
C GLY A 147 -3.71 -5.48 20.96
N PRO A 148 -2.52 -6.04 21.27
CA PRO A 148 -1.29 -5.74 20.54
C PRO A 148 -1.33 -6.12 19.06
N LYS A 149 -2.22 -7.04 18.64
CA LYS A 149 -2.37 -7.51 17.26
C LYS A 149 -3.84 -7.68 16.87
N LYS A 150 -4.75 -7.11 17.66
CA LYS A 150 -6.18 -7.35 17.54
C LYS A 150 -6.98 -6.07 17.57
N ILE A 151 -7.99 -6.06 16.71
CA ILE A 151 -9.01 -5.04 16.65
C ILE A 151 -10.40 -5.69 16.71
N VAL A 152 -11.39 -4.96 17.14
CA VAL A 152 -12.80 -5.33 16.97
C VAL A 152 -13.34 -4.58 15.76
N PHE A 153 -13.70 -5.34 14.74
CA PHE A 153 -14.34 -4.85 13.53
C PHE A 153 -15.70 -5.53 13.35
N GLU A 154 -16.76 -4.73 13.25
CA GLU A 154 -18.16 -5.22 13.17
C GLU A 154 -18.52 -6.24 14.26
N GLY A 155 -18.07 -5.98 15.49
CA GLY A 155 -18.34 -6.85 16.66
C GLY A 155 -17.50 -8.12 16.71
N LYS A 156 -16.56 -8.32 15.81
CA LYS A 156 -15.68 -9.49 15.76
C LYS A 156 -14.23 -9.11 16.01
N GLU A 157 -13.57 -9.85 16.89
CA GLU A 157 -12.14 -9.69 17.15
C GLU A 157 -11.30 -10.36 16.06
N GLU A 158 -10.48 -9.58 15.37
CA GLU A 158 -9.61 -10.07 14.30
C GLU A 158 -8.34 -9.22 14.12
N SER A 159 -7.47 -9.59 13.17
CA SER A 159 -6.27 -8.82 12.83
C SER A 159 -6.57 -7.74 11.80
N LEU A 160 -5.69 -6.70 11.70
CA LEU A 160 -5.77 -5.68 10.66
C LEU A 160 -5.86 -6.28 9.24
N SER A 161 -5.08 -7.34 8.97
CA SER A 161 -5.08 -7.97 7.63
C SER A 161 -6.36 -8.75 7.34
N SER A 162 -6.95 -9.40 8.36
CA SER A 162 -8.21 -10.13 8.21
C SER A 162 -9.37 -9.19 7.90
N SER A 163 -9.51 -8.12 8.68
CA SER A 163 -10.56 -7.10 8.49
C SER A 163 -10.40 -6.36 7.16
N ALA A 164 -9.16 -5.97 6.80
CA ALA A 164 -8.88 -5.34 5.52
C ALA A 164 -9.24 -6.26 4.33
N LEU A 165 -8.91 -7.57 4.40
CA LEU A 165 -9.32 -8.53 3.36
C LEU A 165 -10.83 -8.68 3.27
N THR A 166 -11.55 -8.65 4.39
CA THR A 166 -13.01 -8.68 4.40
C THR A 166 -13.58 -7.48 3.64
N LEU A 167 -13.06 -6.28 3.90
CA LEU A 167 -13.47 -5.04 3.21
C LEU A 167 -13.10 -5.07 1.72
N LEU A 168 -11.87 -5.46 1.39
CA LEU A 168 -11.43 -5.59 0.01
C LEU A 168 -12.30 -6.57 -0.78
N ARG A 169 -12.70 -7.70 -0.19
CA ARG A 169 -13.62 -8.65 -0.83
C ARG A 169 -15.01 -8.07 -1.06
N ARG A 170 -15.53 -7.23 -0.16
CA ARG A 170 -16.78 -6.49 -0.39
C ARG A 170 -16.67 -5.52 -1.57
N ASP A 171 -15.47 -4.93 -1.74
CA ASP A 171 -15.15 -4.07 -2.87
C ASP A 171 -14.86 -4.86 -4.18
N GLY A 172 -14.97 -6.21 -4.13
CA GLY A 172 -14.84 -7.11 -5.27
C GLY A 172 -13.42 -7.58 -5.56
N TYR A 173 -12.44 -7.33 -4.68
CA TYR A 173 -11.08 -7.86 -4.84
C TYR A 173 -11.03 -9.35 -4.49
N SER A 174 -10.25 -10.12 -5.26
CA SER A 174 -10.06 -11.56 -5.04
C SER A 174 -8.77 -11.90 -4.26
N TRP A 175 -8.12 -10.90 -3.69
CA TRP A 175 -6.85 -11.11 -2.98
C TRP A 175 -7.00 -12.09 -1.81
N ASN A 176 -6.03 -13.00 -1.69
CA ASN A 176 -5.94 -13.96 -0.59
C ASN A 176 -5.12 -13.42 0.59
N THR A 177 -4.29 -12.39 0.34
CA THR A 177 -3.45 -11.76 1.36
C THR A 177 -3.35 -10.26 1.13
N CYS A 178 -3.25 -9.49 2.21
CA CYS A 178 -2.87 -8.09 2.16
C CYS A 178 -2.05 -7.71 3.39
N ASN A 179 -1.33 -6.59 3.30
CA ASN A 179 -0.75 -5.94 4.47
C ASN A 179 -1.81 -5.01 5.09
N GLY A 180 -2.50 -5.44 6.13
CA GLY A 180 -3.55 -4.66 6.77
C GLY A 180 -3.09 -3.31 7.34
N TRP A 181 -1.79 -3.16 7.63
CA TRP A 181 -1.22 -1.94 8.18
C TRP A 181 -1.32 -0.74 7.24
N VAL A 182 -1.39 -0.96 5.93
CA VAL A 182 -1.56 0.10 4.92
C VAL A 182 -3.03 0.40 4.60
N PHE A 183 -3.97 -0.36 5.15
CA PHE A 183 -5.41 -0.18 4.93
C PHE A 183 -6.15 0.37 6.15
N TRP A 184 -5.51 0.44 7.30
CA TRP A 184 -6.06 1.05 8.51
C TRP A 184 -5.26 2.29 8.88
N MET A 185 -5.97 3.34 9.27
CA MET A 185 -5.43 4.67 9.58
C MET A 185 -5.75 5.07 11.01
N PHE A 186 -4.86 5.84 11.59
CA PHE A 186 -5.03 6.53 12.87
C PHE A 186 -4.44 7.94 12.76
N GLU A 187 -5.18 8.97 13.18
CA GLU A 187 -4.74 10.38 13.13
C GLU A 187 -4.23 10.81 11.74
N ASN A 188 -4.94 10.41 10.66
CA ASN A 188 -4.65 10.74 9.25
C ASN A 188 -3.37 10.12 8.66
N GLU A 189 -2.76 9.16 9.32
CA GLU A 189 -1.66 8.35 8.77
C GLU A 189 -2.01 6.86 8.81
N THR A 190 -1.45 6.04 7.91
CA THR A 190 -1.61 4.59 8.01
C THR A 190 -0.84 4.06 9.21
N ILE A 191 -1.24 2.88 9.71
CA ILE A 191 -0.51 2.26 10.82
C ILE A 191 0.92 1.90 10.40
N ALA A 192 1.14 1.60 9.12
CA ALA A 192 2.48 1.37 8.56
C ALA A 192 3.34 2.64 8.61
N GLU A 193 2.82 3.75 8.09
CA GLU A 193 3.48 5.06 8.07
C GLU A 193 3.81 5.55 9.48
N ARG A 194 2.85 5.39 10.41
CA ARG A 194 3.02 5.75 11.82
C ARG A 194 4.15 4.95 12.48
N LEU A 195 4.20 3.64 12.25
CA LEU A 195 5.28 2.80 12.77
C LEU A 195 6.65 3.22 12.23
N GLU A 196 6.76 3.47 10.92
CA GLU A 196 8.00 3.91 10.29
C GLU A 196 8.49 5.22 10.90
N ARG A 197 7.61 6.19 11.09
CA ARG A 197 7.92 7.46 11.74
C ARG A 197 8.43 7.27 13.17
N ILE A 198 7.74 6.48 13.99
CA ILE A 198 8.16 6.22 15.39
C ILE A 198 9.51 5.52 15.44
N LEU A 199 9.78 4.57 14.54
CA LEU A 199 11.08 3.88 14.50
C LEU A 199 12.21 4.81 14.06
N ALA A 200 11.95 5.72 13.14
CA ALA A 200 12.93 6.74 12.72
C ALA A 200 13.28 7.70 13.88
N GLU A 201 12.26 8.23 14.55
CA GLU A 201 12.43 9.11 15.73
C GLU A 201 13.24 8.43 16.85
N ALA A 202 13.00 7.13 17.09
CA ALA A 202 13.73 6.34 18.08
C ALA A 202 15.20 6.11 17.67
N ALA A 203 15.48 5.97 16.38
CA ALA A 203 16.85 5.82 15.88
C ALA A 203 17.66 7.10 16.02
N ASP A 204 17.06 8.25 15.70
CA ASP A 204 17.69 9.57 15.83
C ASP A 204 18.01 9.90 17.29
N THR A 205 17.10 9.60 18.23
CA THR A 205 17.30 9.84 19.66
C THR A 205 18.46 9.00 20.22
N ASN A 206 18.64 7.76 19.74
CA ASN A 206 19.75 6.91 20.16
C ASN A 206 21.10 7.39 19.58
N ALA A 207 21.12 7.96 18.37
CA ALA A 207 22.35 8.50 17.78
C ALA A 207 22.85 9.76 18.51
N GLU A 208 21.96 10.58 19.07
CA GLU A 208 22.33 11.77 19.86
C GLU A 208 22.81 11.44 21.27
N SER A 209 22.41 10.28 21.83
CA SER A 209 22.83 9.86 23.18
C SER A 209 24.23 9.20 23.23
N ASP A 210 24.77 8.80 22.07
CA ASP A 210 26.11 8.17 21.96
C ASP A 210 27.23 9.16 21.56
N MET A 211 26.95 10.47 21.44
CA MET A 211 27.91 11.53 21.21
C MET A 211 28.18 12.32 22.48
#